data_5db210f11d3df7a71de6cd96aa5810e8
#
_entry.id   5db210f11d3df7a71de6cd96aa5810e8
#
_cell.length_a   1.000
_cell.length_b   1.000
_cell.length_c   1.000
_cell.angle_alpha   90.00
_cell.angle_beta   90.00
_cell.angle_gamma   90.00
#
_symmetry.space_group_name_H-M   'P 1'
#
loop_
_entity.id
_entity.type
_entity.pdbx_description
1 polymer ?
#
loop_
_entity_poly.entity_id
_entity_poly.type
_entity_poly.pdbx_seq_one_letter_code
_entity_poly.pdbx_strand_id
1 'polypeptide(L)'
;MDPLDWSGLLAFGFAAGIAGGLLGAGGGVPFVPALVLFAHQSQLGAEATSLVAISLVSLVGTWRQRGYGNVRLRDGLLVGILSPLGVLVGVALANAVSERALELSFASVQLLFAWQLAKKAGLR
;
A
#
# COMPACT_ATOMS: atom_id res chain seq x y z
N MET A 1 -4.43 -12.19 19.39
CA MET A 1 -3.48 -12.47 18.30
C MET A 1 -2.55 -13.56 18.78
N ASP A 2 -2.55 -14.67 18.09
CA ASP A 2 -1.69 -15.82 18.42
C ASP A 2 -0.24 -15.58 17.98
N PRO A 3 0.76 -16.30 18.56
CA PRO A 3 2.16 -16.17 18.13
C PRO A 3 2.39 -16.42 16.64
N LEU A 4 1.51 -17.24 16.02
CA LEU A 4 1.52 -17.48 14.57
C LEU A 4 1.12 -16.25 13.77
N ASP A 5 0.17 -15.46 14.26
CA ASP A 5 -0.29 -14.24 13.60
C ASP A 5 0.82 -13.18 13.57
N TRP A 6 1.57 -13.06 14.67
CA TRP A 6 2.73 -12.16 14.73
C TRP A 6 3.84 -12.56 13.78
N SER A 7 4.16 -13.86 13.73
CA SER A 7 5.20 -14.36 12.81
C SER A 7 4.78 -14.19 11.35
N GLY A 8 3.51 -14.43 11.04
CA GLY A 8 2.94 -14.20 9.72
C GLY A 8 3.01 -12.75 9.29
N LEU A 9 2.60 -11.82 10.16
CA LEU A 9 2.68 -10.38 9.91
C LEU A 9 4.12 -9.90 9.67
N LEU A 10 5.08 -10.35 10.49
CA LEU A 10 6.47 -9.96 10.36
C LEU A 10 7.09 -10.51 9.07
N ALA A 11 6.88 -11.79 8.77
CA ALA A 11 7.39 -12.43 7.55
C ALA A 11 6.79 -11.79 6.29
N PHE A 12 5.47 -11.56 6.30
CA PHE A 12 4.78 -10.94 5.18
C PHE A 12 5.17 -9.47 5.03
N GLY A 13 5.27 -8.72 6.14
CA GLY A 13 5.71 -7.33 6.13
C GLY A 13 7.13 -7.17 5.57
N PHE A 14 8.04 -8.08 5.94
CA PHE A 14 9.41 -8.10 5.42
C PHE A 14 9.43 -8.41 3.90
N ALA A 15 8.72 -9.43 3.46
CA ALA A 15 8.62 -9.78 2.04
C ALA A 15 7.98 -8.65 1.22
N ALA A 16 6.90 -8.04 1.75
CA ALA A 16 6.23 -6.90 1.15
C ALA A 16 7.13 -5.66 1.09
N GLY A 17 7.97 -5.46 2.12
CA GLY A 17 8.96 -4.38 2.15
C GLY A 17 10.02 -4.55 1.05
N ILE A 18 10.53 -5.77 0.85
CA ILE A 18 11.47 -6.07 -0.25
C ILE A 18 10.80 -5.84 -1.61
N ALA A 19 9.62 -6.41 -1.82
CA ALA A 19 8.89 -6.24 -3.08
C ALA A 19 8.54 -4.76 -3.34
N GLY A 20 8.08 -4.04 -2.32
CA GLY A 20 7.77 -2.62 -2.39
C GLY A 20 8.99 -1.74 -2.68
N GLY A 21 10.15 -2.10 -2.12
CA GLY A 21 11.43 -1.44 -2.41
C GLY A 21 11.90 -1.65 -3.84
N LEU A 22 11.76 -2.87 -4.37
CA LEU A 22 12.13 -3.21 -5.75
C LEU A 22 11.19 -2.56 -6.77
N LEU A 23 9.89 -2.54 -6.49
CA LEU A 23 8.88 -2.01 -7.41
C LEU A 23 8.66 -0.50 -7.27
N GLY A 24 9.23 0.12 -6.22
CA GLY A 24 9.02 1.54 -5.93
C GLY A 24 7.60 1.87 -5.44
N ALA A 25 6.80 0.86 -5.10
CA ALA A 25 5.40 1.01 -4.69
C ALA A 25 5.20 1.21 -3.17
N GLY A 26 6.29 1.34 -2.40
CA GLY A 26 6.24 1.56 -0.95
C GLY A 26 5.67 0.41 -0.11
N GLY A 27 5.43 -0.77 -0.70
CA GLY A 27 4.92 -1.96 0.00
C GLY A 27 3.44 -1.89 0.44
N GLY A 28 2.74 -0.79 0.17
CA GLY A 28 1.38 -0.57 0.67
C GLY A 28 0.34 -1.56 0.17
N VAL A 29 0.43 -1.93 -1.10
CA VAL A 29 -0.54 -2.82 -1.74
C VAL A 29 -0.66 -4.18 -1.01
N PRO A 30 0.43 -4.88 -0.65
CA PRO A 30 0.33 -6.14 0.08
C PRO A 30 0.07 -5.99 1.58
N PHE A 31 0.25 -4.81 2.21
CA PHE A 31 0.00 -4.63 3.64
C PHE A 31 -1.47 -4.79 4.01
N VAL A 32 -2.40 -4.31 3.18
CA VAL A 32 -3.83 -4.40 3.45
C VAL A 32 -4.30 -5.85 3.55
N PRO A 33 -4.04 -6.75 2.58
CA PRO A 33 -4.39 -8.16 2.71
C PRO A 33 -3.76 -8.83 3.93
N ALA A 34 -2.51 -8.49 4.26
CA ALA A 34 -1.84 -9.05 5.44
C ALA A 34 -2.54 -8.65 6.74
N LEU A 35 -2.93 -7.39 6.88
CA LEU A 35 -3.64 -6.90 8.07
C LEU A 35 -5.05 -7.49 8.19
N VAL A 36 -5.75 -7.72 7.09
CA VAL A 36 -7.05 -8.38 7.10
C VAL A 36 -6.90 -9.85 7.50
N LEU A 37 -5.94 -10.58 6.92
CA LEU A 37 -5.79 -12.02 7.12
C LEU A 37 -5.17 -12.39 8.47
N PHE A 38 -4.13 -11.69 8.90
CA PHE A 38 -3.36 -12.04 10.11
C PHE A 38 -3.75 -11.21 11.34
N ALA A 39 -4.17 -9.96 11.14
CA ALA A 39 -4.59 -9.09 12.24
C ALA A 39 -6.12 -9.03 12.42
N HIS A 40 -6.87 -9.73 11.57
CA HIS A 40 -8.34 -9.79 11.60
C HIS A 40 -9.00 -8.41 11.64
N GLN A 41 -8.37 -7.42 10.98
CA GLN A 41 -8.91 -6.07 10.89
C GLN A 41 -9.99 -5.97 9.81
N SER A 42 -10.93 -5.04 10.02
CA SER A 42 -11.85 -4.65 8.94
C SER A 42 -11.07 -4.05 7.77
N GLN A 43 -11.63 -4.09 6.57
CA GLN A 43 -10.99 -3.53 5.37
C GLN A 43 -10.54 -2.07 5.58
N LEU A 44 -11.43 -1.23 6.09
CA LEU A 44 -11.13 0.18 6.35
C LEU A 44 -10.04 0.36 7.42
N GLY A 45 -10.06 -0.48 8.48
CA GLY A 45 -9.03 -0.49 9.52
C GLY A 45 -7.66 -0.90 8.98
N ALA A 46 -7.62 -1.94 8.14
CA ALA A 46 -6.41 -2.40 7.49
C ALA A 46 -5.83 -1.35 6.53
N GLU A 47 -6.69 -0.68 5.75
CA GLU A 47 -6.28 0.43 4.88
C GLU A 47 -5.67 1.58 5.69
N ALA A 48 -6.35 2.04 6.75
CA ALA A 48 -5.85 3.11 7.62
C ALA A 48 -4.53 2.72 8.32
N THR A 49 -4.43 1.49 8.82
CA THR A 49 -3.23 0.98 9.49
C THR A 49 -2.06 0.84 8.52
N SER A 50 -2.32 0.42 7.28
CA SER A 50 -1.30 0.31 6.25
C SER A 50 -0.64 1.65 5.92
N LEU A 51 -1.37 2.76 6.02
CA LEU A 51 -0.82 4.10 5.79
C LEU A 51 0.29 4.46 6.77
N VAL A 52 0.22 3.99 8.02
CA VAL A 52 1.29 4.17 9.01
C VAL A 52 2.55 3.42 8.56
N ALA A 53 2.38 2.16 8.16
CA ALA A 53 3.50 1.34 7.66
C ALA A 53 4.11 1.95 6.39
N ILE A 54 3.29 2.39 5.44
CA ILE A 54 3.72 3.04 4.20
C ILE A 54 4.52 4.32 4.51
N SER A 55 4.09 5.11 5.47
CA SER A 55 4.79 6.35 5.86
C SER A 55 6.21 6.06 6.31
N LEU A 56 6.41 5.04 7.15
CA LEU A 56 7.74 4.62 7.62
C LEU A 56 8.60 4.09 6.47
N VAL A 57 8.04 3.21 5.64
CA VAL A 57 8.74 2.65 4.47
C VAL A 57 9.12 3.76 3.49
N SER A 58 8.21 4.72 3.24
CA SER A 58 8.43 5.84 2.32
C SER A 58 9.54 6.78 2.80
N LEU A 59 9.63 7.03 4.11
CA LEU A 59 10.72 7.82 4.70
C LEU A 59 12.07 7.17 4.44
N VAL A 60 12.21 5.88 4.77
CA VAL A 60 13.46 5.12 4.57
C VAL A 60 13.78 5.02 3.07
N GLY A 61 12.77 4.71 2.24
CA GLY A 61 12.92 4.60 0.80
C GLY A 61 13.37 5.90 0.16
N THR A 62 12.75 7.02 0.52
CA THR A 62 13.12 8.35 0.02
C THR A 62 14.54 8.73 0.43
N TRP A 63 14.88 8.51 1.69
CA TRP A 63 16.23 8.77 2.19
C TRP A 63 17.29 7.99 1.40
N ARG A 64 17.04 6.71 1.16
CA ARG A 64 17.96 5.85 0.40
C ARG A 64 18.06 6.25 -1.07
N GLN A 65 16.91 6.50 -1.72
CA GLN A 65 16.84 6.90 -3.13
C GLN A 65 17.43 8.30 -3.38
N ARG A 66 17.38 9.18 -2.38
CA ARG A 66 18.07 10.48 -2.44
C ARG A 66 19.58 10.30 -2.59
N GLY A 67 20.17 9.32 -1.89
CA GLY A 67 21.59 8.99 -2.02
C GLY A 67 21.99 8.52 -3.42
N TYR A 68 21.07 7.94 -4.17
CA TYR A 68 21.28 7.56 -5.58
C TYR A 68 20.96 8.66 -6.60
N GLY A 69 20.53 9.84 -6.15
CA GLY A 69 20.17 10.94 -7.04
C GLY A 69 18.83 10.80 -7.77
N ASN A 70 18.01 9.81 -7.39
CA ASN A 70 16.74 9.50 -8.08
C ASN A 70 15.56 10.36 -7.60
N VAL A 71 15.72 11.13 -6.52
CA VAL A 71 14.62 11.90 -5.92
C VAL A 71 14.52 13.29 -6.49
N ARG A 72 13.41 13.59 -7.14
CA ARG A 72 13.01 14.92 -7.58
C ARG A 72 12.13 15.58 -6.52
N LEU A 73 12.74 16.24 -5.55
CA LEU A 73 12.04 16.84 -4.40
C LEU A 73 10.96 17.84 -4.82
N ARG A 74 11.22 18.65 -5.84
CA ARG A 74 10.24 19.64 -6.32
C ARG A 74 8.97 19.00 -6.83
N ASP A 75 9.10 17.97 -7.66
CA ASP A 75 7.98 17.26 -8.26
C ASP A 75 7.21 16.49 -7.17
N GLY A 76 7.94 15.83 -6.24
CA GLY A 76 7.36 15.15 -5.10
C GLY A 76 6.59 16.08 -4.16
N LEU A 77 7.11 17.27 -3.88
CA LEU A 77 6.43 18.26 -3.04
C LEU A 77 5.16 18.81 -3.71
N LEU A 78 5.20 19.10 -5.01
CA LEU A 78 4.01 19.58 -5.73
C LEU A 78 2.87 18.56 -5.69
N VAL A 79 3.18 17.29 -5.97
CA VAL A 79 2.19 16.22 -5.87
C VAL A 79 1.74 16.01 -4.42
N GLY A 80 2.69 16.02 -3.47
CA GLY A 80 2.41 15.80 -2.05
C GLY A 80 1.54 16.88 -1.40
N ILE A 81 1.65 18.13 -1.81
CA ILE A 81 0.82 19.23 -1.27
C ILE A 81 -0.64 19.12 -1.74
N LEU A 82 -0.86 18.63 -2.97
CA LEU A 82 -2.21 18.47 -3.51
C LEU A 82 -2.89 17.17 -3.06
N SER A 83 -2.11 16.15 -2.72
CA SER A 83 -2.62 14.83 -2.31
C SER A 83 -3.53 14.85 -1.08
N PRO A 84 -3.30 15.63 -0.01
CA PRO A 84 -4.18 15.66 1.14
C PRO A 84 -5.63 16.02 0.83
N LEU A 85 -5.86 16.90 -0.14
CA LEU A 85 -7.22 17.24 -0.57
C LEU A 85 -7.92 16.03 -1.19
N GLY A 86 -7.23 15.27 -2.03
CA GLY A 86 -7.75 14.03 -2.61
C GLY A 86 -8.01 12.97 -1.54
N VAL A 87 -7.11 12.85 -0.56
CA VAL A 87 -7.27 11.92 0.57
C VAL A 87 -8.50 12.25 1.41
N LEU A 88 -8.74 13.53 1.73
CA LEU A 88 -9.93 13.94 2.49
C LEU A 88 -11.23 13.53 1.77
N VAL A 89 -11.31 13.77 0.48
CA VAL A 89 -12.46 13.35 -0.34
C VAL A 89 -12.56 11.82 -0.39
N GLY A 90 -11.46 11.14 -0.62
CA GLY A 90 -11.42 9.67 -0.68
C GLY A 90 -11.85 9.01 0.63
N VAL A 91 -11.38 9.51 1.79
CA VAL A 91 -11.76 9.00 3.10
C VAL A 91 -13.25 9.27 3.38
N ALA A 92 -13.76 10.45 3.03
CA ALA A 92 -15.18 10.74 3.19
C ALA A 92 -16.05 9.77 2.36
N LEU A 93 -15.66 9.49 1.12
CA LEU A 93 -16.35 8.53 0.27
C LEU A 93 -16.24 7.11 0.81
N ALA A 94 -15.06 6.69 1.27
CA ALA A 94 -14.84 5.37 1.84
C ALA A 94 -15.73 5.10 3.06
N ASN A 95 -15.91 6.11 3.93
CA ASN A 95 -16.79 5.98 5.09
C ASN A 95 -18.29 6.02 4.73
N ALA A 96 -18.65 6.49 3.55
CA ALA A 96 -20.02 6.51 3.07
C ALA A 96 -20.44 5.23 2.32
N VAL A 97 -19.47 4.40 1.97
CA VAL A 97 -19.67 3.17 1.20
C VAL A 97 -19.63 1.94 2.11
N SER A 98 -20.38 0.90 1.79
CA SER A 98 -20.37 -0.35 2.57
C SER A 98 -19.01 -1.04 2.49
N GLU A 99 -18.59 -1.68 3.59
CA GLU A 99 -17.31 -2.40 3.69
C GLU A 99 -17.13 -3.42 2.55
N ARG A 100 -18.20 -4.13 2.21
CA ARG A 100 -18.19 -5.10 1.10
C ARG A 100 -17.92 -4.47 -0.27
N ALA A 101 -18.40 -3.25 -0.50
CA ALA A 101 -18.14 -2.53 -1.74
C ALA A 101 -16.69 -2.04 -1.80
N LEU A 102 -16.10 -1.67 -0.65
CA LEU A 102 -14.67 -1.33 -0.54
C LEU A 102 -13.78 -2.55 -0.83
N GLU A 103 -14.08 -3.70 -0.23
CA GLU A 103 -13.37 -4.96 -0.48
C GLU A 103 -13.37 -5.33 -1.97
N LEU A 104 -14.56 -5.29 -2.59
CA LEU A 104 -14.73 -5.62 -4.00
C LEU A 104 -14.01 -4.64 -4.92
N SER A 105 -14.07 -3.35 -4.64
CA SER A 105 -13.38 -2.33 -5.42
C SER A 105 -11.86 -2.47 -5.31
N PHE A 106 -11.35 -2.70 -4.10
CA PHE A 106 -9.94 -2.93 -3.85
C PHE A 106 -9.42 -4.19 -4.56
N ALA A 107 -10.14 -5.31 -4.43
CA ALA A 107 -9.82 -6.55 -5.12
C ALA A 107 -9.84 -6.38 -6.65
N SER A 108 -10.83 -5.66 -7.20
CA SER A 108 -10.96 -5.40 -8.63
C SER A 108 -9.77 -4.60 -9.16
N VAL A 109 -9.36 -3.55 -8.45
CA VAL A 109 -8.19 -2.74 -8.81
C VAL A 109 -6.91 -3.56 -8.78
N GLN A 110 -6.72 -4.38 -7.74
CA GLN A 110 -5.54 -5.26 -7.65
C GLN A 110 -5.50 -6.27 -8.80
N LEU A 111 -6.62 -6.90 -9.16
CA LEU A 111 -6.70 -7.82 -10.29
C LEU A 111 -6.38 -7.15 -11.62
N LEU A 112 -6.88 -5.93 -11.83
CA LEU A 112 -6.57 -5.15 -13.04
C LEU A 112 -5.08 -4.85 -13.14
N PHE A 113 -4.44 -4.43 -12.05
CA PHE A 113 -3.00 -4.19 -12.03
C PHE A 113 -2.20 -5.47 -12.24
N ALA A 114 -2.58 -6.56 -11.59
CA ALA A 114 -1.93 -7.87 -11.77
C ALA A 114 -2.03 -8.32 -13.23
N TRP A 115 -3.19 -8.18 -13.85
CA TRP A 115 -3.40 -8.51 -15.26
C TRP A 115 -2.58 -7.64 -16.20
N GLN A 116 -2.54 -6.32 -15.97
CA GLN A 116 -1.73 -5.40 -16.77
C GLN A 116 -0.23 -5.72 -16.67
N LEU A 117 0.25 -6.02 -15.46
CA LEU A 117 1.64 -6.39 -15.24
C LEU A 117 1.98 -7.72 -15.92
N ALA A 118 1.12 -8.73 -15.79
CA ALA A 118 1.28 -10.02 -16.47
C ALA A 118 1.33 -9.85 -17.99
N LYS A 119 0.45 -9.00 -18.55
CA LYS A 119 0.45 -8.70 -19.97
C LYS A 119 1.73 -7.99 -20.43
N LYS A 120 2.26 -7.05 -19.64
CA LYS A 120 3.54 -6.37 -19.92
C LYS A 120 4.74 -7.30 -19.78
N ALA A 121 4.70 -8.23 -18.84
CA ALA A 121 5.75 -9.23 -18.63
C ALA A 121 5.80 -10.32 -19.73
N GLY A 122 4.88 -10.30 -20.70
CA GLY A 122 4.87 -11.28 -21.79
C GLY A 122 4.35 -12.66 -21.39
N LEU A 123 3.77 -12.78 -20.23
CA LEU A 123 3.05 -13.98 -19.81
C LEU A 123 1.73 -14.05 -20.59
N ARG A 124 1.74 -14.77 -21.72
CA ARG A 124 0.57 -15.14 -22.50
C ARG A 124 0.02 -16.48 -22.06
#